data_3a62c21f790aa3c406f26c77b6c557bd
#
_entry.id   3a62c21f790aa3c406f26c77b6c557bd
#
_cell.length_a   1.000
_cell.length_b   1.000
_cell.length_c   1.000
_cell.angle_alpha   90.00
_cell.angle_beta   90.00
_cell.angle_gamma   90.00
#
_symmetry.space_group_name_H-M   'P 1'
#
loop_
_entity.id
_entity.type
_entity.pdbx_description
1 polymer ?
#
loop_
_entity_poly.entity_id
_entity_poly.type
_entity_poly.pdbx_seq_one_letter_code
_entity_poly.pdbx_strand_id
1 'polypeptide(L)'
;STLDLLKDVPCKEKILISSRPDEDIKYGINELCEIEKDIMPYSKISIDFLKAYLQLKLNNNYIPLDKLDYKKTFEHVQSGDIALSIGGDNYCYADVEKYIMLHEMLLKRGAKTILWGCSVEPGLLNNLDITSDLKRYHLITARESITYNALKKINPNTVLVADSAFALKPMCEKLPLEFYNRDMVGINISPMVQKNEKIPGITLYNYETLIEKILEETDMGIALIPHVIWGGSDDRVPLMQLYKRYQKSGRVLLIEDKNCSKLKYIISQCRFFIGARTHSSIAAYSSCVPTLVVGYSVKARGIARDLFGDEKRYVLSVQEITEKDILFKKFRWILQNEGLIKKELVNKMPQYVKRALVAKNCMEQLFD
;
A
#
# COMPACT_ATOMS: atom_id res chain seq x y z
N SER A 1 4.34 -9.47 3.43
CA SER A 1 4.41 -9.97 2.04
C SER A 1 5.83 -9.87 1.46
N THR A 2 6.50 -8.71 1.48
CA THR A 2 7.89 -8.60 0.97
C THR A 2 8.83 -9.56 1.73
N LEU A 3 8.81 -9.57 3.05
CA LEU A 3 9.64 -10.47 3.86
C LEU A 3 9.34 -11.95 3.58
N ASP A 4 8.08 -12.32 3.33
CA ASP A 4 7.74 -13.70 2.92
C ASP A 4 8.39 -14.09 1.59
N LEU A 5 8.41 -13.17 0.61
CA LEU A 5 9.10 -13.41 -0.65
C LEU A 5 10.61 -13.58 -0.46
N LEU A 6 11.18 -12.87 0.49
CA LEU A 6 12.62 -12.81 0.74
C LEU A 6 13.10 -13.81 1.79
N LYS A 7 12.21 -14.61 2.41
CA LYS A 7 12.58 -15.50 3.52
C LYS A 7 13.72 -16.49 3.17
N ASP A 8 13.67 -17.03 1.94
CA ASP A 8 14.62 -18.03 1.45
C ASP A 8 15.82 -17.43 0.69
N VAL A 9 15.94 -16.10 0.66
CA VAL A 9 17.11 -15.42 0.04
C VAL A 9 18.30 -15.62 0.94
N PRO A 10 19.41 -16.20 0.42
CA PRO A 10 20.62 -16.39 1.19
C PRO A 10 21.27 -15.04 1.48
N CYS A 11 21.36 -14.68 2.74
CA CYS A 11 22.07 -13.50 3.22
C CYS A 11 22.52 -13.72 4.66
N LYS A 12 23.55 -12.99 5.09
CA LYS A 12 24.08 -13.09 6.45
C LYS A 12 23.04 -12.63 7.47
N GLU A 13 22.33 -11.57 7.16
CA GLU A 13 21.40 -10.88 8.06
C GLU A 13 20.28 -10.18 7.28
N LYS A 14 19.11 -10.06 7.87
CA LYS A 14 17.99 -9.27 7.34
C LYS A 14 17.55 -8.30 8.42
N ILE A 15 17.66 -7.01 8.14
CA ILE A 15 17.30 -5.93 9.07
C ILE A 15 16.16 -5.13 8.47
N LEU A 16 15.08 -4.94 9.21
CA LEU A 16 14.00 -4.03 8.90
C LEU A 16 14.19 -2.73 9.68
N ILE A 17 14.42 -1.64 8.98
CA ILE A 17 14.40 -0.31 9.58
C ILE A 17 12.96 0.17 9.65
N SER A 18 12.45 0.32 10.87
CA SER A 18 11.04 0.62 11.13
C SER A 18 10.85 1.90 11.93
N SER A 19 9.87 2.70 11.51
CA SER A 19 9.39 3.85 12.31
C SER A 19 8.47 3.41 13.47
N ARG A 20 8.03 2.13 13.48
CA ARG A 20 7.09 1.58 14.46
C ARG A 20 7.44 0.15 14.88
N PRO A 21 8.62 -0.07 15.45
CA PRO A 21 9.12 -1.40 15.77
C PRO A 21 8.17 -2.20 16.67
N ASP A 22 7.52 -1.55 17.64
CA ASP A 22 6.59 -2.21 18.56
C ASP A 22 5.34 -2.76 17.84
N GLU A 23 4.84 -2.04 16.83
CA GLU A 23 3.72 -2.52 16.00
C GLU A 23 4.17 -3.70 15.13
N ASP A 24 5.34 -3.62 14.52
CA ASP A 24 5.88 -4.70 13.69
C ASP A 24 6.10 -5.99 14.51
N ILE A 25 6.63 -5.87 15.73
CA ILE A 25 6.78 -6.99 16.67
C ILE A 25 5.41 -7.59 17.01
N LYS A 26 4.41 -6.76 17.28
CA LYS A 26 3.03 -7.22 17.57
C LYS A 26 2.46 -8.08 16.43
N TYR A 27 2.82 -7.80 15.18
CA TYR A 27 2.40 -8.58 14.02
C TYR A 27 3.34 -9.74 13.66
N GLY A 28 4.35 -10.03 14.48
CA GLY A 28 5.26 -11.17 14.31
C GLY A 28 6.35 -10.96 13.24
N ILE A 29 6.67 -9.71 12.89
CA ILE A 29 7.70 -9.40 11.89
C ILE A 29 9.10 -9.79 12.39
N ASN A 30 9.32 -9.71 13.71
CA ASN A 30 10.57 -10.13 14.34
C ASN A 30 10.89 -11.64 14.20
N GLU A 31 9.94 -12.47 13.78
CA GLU A 31 10.16 -13.87 13.41
C GLU A 31 10.83 -14.03 12.03
N LEU A 32 10.79 -12.98 11.20
CA LEU A 32 11.26 -13.00 9.81
C LEU A 32 12.56 -12.22 9.60
N CYS A 33 12.84 -11.22 10.45
CA CYS A 33 14.02 -10.37 10.37
C CYS A 33 14.28 -9.66 11.69
N GLU A 34 15.48 -9.12 11.86
CA GLU A 34 15.77 -8.15 12.91
C GLU A 34 15.07 -6.82 12.66
N ILE A 35 14.57 -6.18 13.71
CA ILE A 35 13.85 -4.91 13.61
C ILE A 35 14.65 -3.84 14.35
N GLU A 36 15.04 -2.81 13.62
CA GLU A 36 15.70 -1.63 14.18
C GLU A 36 14.82 -0.38 14.01
N LYS A 37 14.94 0.53 14.96
CA LYS A 37 14.26 1.81 14.90
C LYS A 37 14.92 2.72 13.86
N ASP A 38 14.11 3.41 13.05
CA ASP A 38 14.56 4.31 11.98
C ASP A 38 15.30 5.56 12.51
N ILE A 39 14.77 6.18 13.56
CA ILE A 39 15.35 7.37 14.19
C ILE A 39 16.02 6.98 15.51
N MET A 40 17.33 7.17 15.56
CA MET A 40 18.14 6.88 16.73
C MET A 40 18.52 8.16 17.49
N PRO A 41 18.49 8.14 18.84
CA PRO A 41 18.83 9.31 19.63
C PRO A 41 20.29 9.75 19.41
N TYR A 42 20.50 11.05 19.28
CA TYR A 42 21.82 11.68 19.18
C TYR A 42 21.98 12.84 20.18
N SER A 43 23.22 13.23 20.43
CA SER A 43 23.52 14.32 21.37
C SER A 43 23.23 15.68 20.74
N LYS A 44 22.31 16.45 21.37
CA LYS A 44 21.99 17.84 20.96
C LYS A 44 23.08 18.86 21.26
N ILE A 45 24.16 18.48 21.94
CA ILE A 45 25.35 19.28 22.19
C ILE A 45 26.53 18.91 21.30
N SER A 46 26.32 18.03 20.31
CA SER A 46 27.37 17.68 19.34
C SER A 46 27.63 18.81 18.34
N ILE A 47 28.86 18.89 17.83
CA ILE A 47 29.22 19.85 16.79
C ILE A 47 28.35 19.67 15.53
N ASP A 48 28.06 18.42 15.18
CA ASP A 48 27.19 18.09 14.03
C ASP A 48 25.77 18.64 14.22
N PHE A 49 25.21 18.51 15.41
CA PHE A 49 23.90 19.09 15.73
C PHE A 49 23.93 20.62 15.65
N LEU A 50 24.94 21.27 16.24
CA LEU A 50 25.06 22.73 16.21
C LEU A 50 25.17 23.27 14.77
N LYS A 51 25.95 22.60 13.91
CA LYS A 51 26.06 22.96 12.49
C LYS A 51 24.70 22.77 11.77
N ALA A 52 24.04 21.64 11.98
CA ALA A 52 22.72 21.36 11.38
C ALA A 52 21.66 22.36 11.85
N TYR A 53 21.64 22.69 13.15
CA TYR A 53 20.73 23.67 13.72
C TYR A 53 20.97 25.09 13.19
N LEU A 54 22.23 25.48 12.97
CA LEU A 54 22.57 26.77 12.32
C LEU A 54 22.04 26.81 10.88
N GLN A 55 22.19 25.73 10.12
CA GLN A 55 21.64 25.66 8.75
C GLN A 55 20.11 25.76 8.74
N LEU A 56 19.44 25.14 9.70
CA LEU A 56 18.00 25.31 9.87
C LEU A 56 17.62 26.77 10.14
N LYS A 57 18.31 27.42 11.08
CA LYS A 57 17.98 28.80 11.49
C LYS A 57 18.30 29.84 10.40
N LEU A 58 19.37 29.66 9.63
CA LEU A 58 19.82 30.62 8.61
C LEU A 58 19.09 30.39 7.26
N ASN A 59 18.86 29.14 6.87
CA ASN A 59 18.44 28.79 5.53
C ASN A 59 17.08 28.00 5.49
N ASN A 60 16.43 27.80 6.64
CA ASN A 60 15.25 26.96 6.79
C ASN A 60 15.43 25.53 6.21
N ASN A 61 16.68 25.01 6.30
CA ASN A 61 17.06 23.71 5.75
C ASN A 61 17.07 22.65 6.84
N TYR A 62 16.09 21.71 6.78
CA TYR A 62 15.93 20.59 7.72
C TYR A 62 16.83 19.38 7.39
N ILE A 63 17.27 19.23 6.14
CA ILE A 63 18.02 18.05 5.67
C ILE A 63 19.21 17.65 6.56
N PRO A 64 20.04 18.59 7.06
CA PRO A 64 21.15 18.21 7.94
C PRO A 64 20.72 17.63 9.30
N LEU A 65 19.58 18.07 9.85
CA LEU A 65 19.02 17.50 11.07
C LEU A 65 18.45 16.11 10.78
N ASP A 66 17.70 15.97 9.69
CA ASP A 66 17.15 14.67 9.26
C ASP A 66 18.29 13.66 9.03
N LYS A 67 19.43 14.07 8.46
CA LYS A 67 20.62 13.21 8.33
C LYS A 67 21.16 12.72 9.67
N LEU A 68 21.09 13.54 10.73
CA LEU A 68 21.52 13.12 12.06
C LEU A 68 20.57 12.08 12.66
N ASP A 69 19.29 12.21 12.41
CA ASP A 69 18.27 11.25 12.87
C ASP A 69 18.57 9.83 12.35
N TYR A 70 19.04 9.70 11.12
CA TYR A 70 19.32 8.41 10.47
C TYR A 70 20.82 8.01 10.49
N LYS A 71 21.71 8.86 11.02
CA LYS A 71 23.18 8.62 10.96
C LYS A 71 23.55 7.27 11.57
N LYS A 72 23.06 6.99 12.79
CA LYS A 72 23.34 5.74 13.52
C LYS A 72 22.69 4.53 12.86
N THR A 73 21.47 4.69 12.34
CA THR A 73 20.71 3.64 11.66
C THR A 73 21.48 3.02 10.51
N PHE A 74 22.26 3.82 9.81
CA PHE A 74 23.05 3.33 8.67
C PHE A 74 24.53 3.13 8.97
N GLU A 75 24.98 3.23 10.23
CA GLU A 75 26.41 3.07 10.58
C GLU A 75 26.95 1.68 10.25
N HIS A 76 26.14 0.65 10.35
CA HIS A 76 26.52 -0.74 10.07
C HIS A 76 26.38 -1.15 8.60
N VAL A 77 25.76 -0.32 7.74
CA VAL A 77 25.66 -0.60 6.30
C VAL A 77 27.06 -0.59 5.67
N GLN A 78 27.40 -1.67 4.98
CA GLN A 78 28.69 -1.91 4.33
C GLN A 78 28.58 -1.85 2.81
N SER A 79 29.75 -1.70 2.18
CA SER A 79 29.82 -1.75 0.72
C SER A 79 29.41 -3.14 0.20
N GLY A 80 28.50 -3.16 -0.77
CA GLY A 80 27.95 -4.40 -1.33
C GLY A 80 26.67 -4.88 -0.66
N ASP A 81 26.28 -4.34 0.50
CA ASP A 81 24.96 -4.64 1.08
C ASP A 81 23.82 -4.26 0.14
N ILE A 82 22.72 -4.99 0.18
CA ILE A 82 21.52 -4.68 -0.61
C ILE A 82 20.51 -3.96 0.28
N ALA A 83 20.20 -2.73 -0.07
CA ALA A 83 19.23 -1.88 0.61
C ALA A 83 17.93 -1.76 -0.19
N LEU A 84 16.81 -2.16 0.41
CA LEU A 84 15.48 -2.14 -0.20
C LEU A 84 14.66 -0.97 0.33
N SER A 85 14.22 -0.07 -0.56
CA SER A 85 13.19 0.92 -0.26
C SER A 85 11.81 0.30 -0.48
N ILE A 86 11.23 -0.32 0.58
CA ILE A 86 10.04 -1.20 0.49
C ILE A 86 8.69 -0.50 0.63
N GLY A 87 8.64 0.80 0.82
CA GLY A 87 7.40 1.54 1.09
C GLY A 87 6.36 1.51 -0.04
N GLY A 88 6.78 1.17 -1.27
CA GLY A 88 5.92 1.15 -2.46
C GLY A 88 5.38 2.52 -2.89
N ASP A 89 5.18 3.42 -1.96
CA ASP A 89 4.62 4.77 -2.14
C ASP A 89 5.67 5.88 -1.98
N ASN A 90 6.93 5.55 -1.70
CA ASN A 90 7.99 6.50 -1.34
C ASN A 90 8.19 7.62 -2.37
N TYR A 91 7.94 7.34 -3.65
CA TYR A 91 7.98 8.32 -4.74
C TYR A 91 6.60 8.52 -5.41
N CYS A 92 5.52 8.16 -4.71
CA CYS A 92 4.15 8.30 -5.25
C CYS A 92 3.58 9.72 -5.06
N TYR A 93 4.14 10.48 -4.13
CA TYR A 93 3.69 11.83 -3.75
C TYR A 93 4.85 12.82 -3.83
N ALA A 94 4.57 14.13 -3.76
CA ALA A 94 5.56 15.19 -3.92
C ALA A 94 6.58 15.29 -2.77
N ASP A 95 6.25 14.79 -1.59
CA ASP A 95 7.09 14.82 -0.38
C ASP A 95 8.15 13.69 -0.41
N VAL A 96 9.18 13.86 -1.25
CA VAL A 96 10.20 12.85 -1.54
C VAL A 96 11.58 13.16 -1.00
N GLU A 97 11.83 14.37 -0.49
CA GLU A 97 13.15 14.85 -0.06
C GLU A 97 13.81 13.92 0.95
N LYS A 98 13.01 13.39 1.88
CA LYS A 98 13.48 12.41 2.86
C LYS A 98 14.01 11.15 2.17
N TYR A 99 13.28 10.60 1.18
CA TYR A 99 13.67 9.37 0.51
C TYR A 99 14.90 9.55 -0.36
N ILE A 100 15.03 10.70 -1.04
CA ILE A 100 16.24 11.09 -1.79
C ILE A 100 17.43 11.15 -0.85
N MET A 101 17.27 11.79 0.32
CA MET A 101 18.31 11.91 1.34
C MET A 101 18.75 10.53 1.86
N LEU A 102 17.79 9.64 2.22
CA LEU A 102 18.09 8.29 2.71
C LEU A 102 18.81 7.47 1.64
N HIS A 103 18.37 7.56 0.39
CA HIS A 103 19.02 6.90 -0.74
C HIS A 103 20.46 7.39 -0.93
N GLU A 104 20.68 8.70 -0.87
CA GLU A 104 22.03 9.28 -0.92
C GLU A 104 22.95 8.74 0.21
N MET A 105 22.43 8.61 1.42
CA MET A 105 23.19 8.07 2.56
C MET A 105 23.61 6.61 2.33
N LEU A 106 22.73 5.79 1.79
CA LEU A 106 23.00 4.39 1.44
C LEU A 106 24.04 4.28 0.31
N LEU A 107 23.89 5.07 -0.75
CA LEU A 107 24.85 5.10 -1.85
C LEU A 107 26.26 5.52 -1.41
N LYS A 108 26.37 6.48 -0.48
CA LYS A 108 27.67 6.92 0.09
C LYS A 108 28.38 5.81 0.87
N ARG A 109 27.63 4.81 1.35
CA ARG A 109 28.18 3.64 2.03
C ARG A 109 28.50 2.47 1.08
N GLY A 110 28.21 2.65 -0.21
CA GLY A 110 28.44 1.63 -1.24
C GLY A 110 27.41 0.53 -1.29
N ALA A 111 26.21 0.76 -0.70
CA ALA A 111 25.11 -0.19 -0.79
C ALA A 111 24.55 -0.28 -2.22
N LYS A 112 24.16 -1.47 -2.66
CA LYS A 112 23.35 -1.68 -3.86
C LYS A 112 21.89 -1.39 -3.50
N THR A 113 21.25 -0.43 -4.16
CA THR A 113 19.93 0.08 -3.78
C THR A 113 18.83 -0.37 -4.73
N ILE A 114 17.69 -0.78 -4.16
CA ILE A 114 16.51 -1.22 -4.91
C ILE A 114 15.29 -0.41 -4.47
N LEU A 115 14.58 0.20 -5.42
CA LEU A 115 13.25 0.73 -5.17
C LEU A 115 12.23 -0.39 -5.40
N TRP A 116 11.68 -0.93 -4.30
CA TRP A 116 10.93 -2.18 -4.31
C TRP A 116 9.42 -1.99 -4.42
N GLY A 117 8.81 -2.60 -5.45
CA GLY A 117 7.37 -2.65 -5.62
C GLY A 117 6.71 -1.27 -5.69
N CYS A 118 7.36 -0.32 -6.35
CA CYS A 118 6.95 1.09 -6.30
C CYS A 118 5.80 1.40 -7.26
N SER A 119 5.06 2.47 -6.88
CA SER A 119 4.23 3.27 -7.80
C SER A 119 4.70 4.71 -7.75
N VAL A 120 4.82 5.34 -8.91
CA VAL A 120 5.27 6.72 -9.05
C VAL A 120 4.26 7.46 -9.92
N GLU A 121 3.75 8.60 -9.43
CA GLU A 121 2.86 9.45 -10.24
C GLU A 121 3.67 10.09 -11.38
N PRO A 122 3.33 9.83 -12.66
CA PRO A 122 4.14 10.29 -13.79
C PRO A 122 4.40 11.80 -13.81
N GLY A 123 3.46 12.59 -13.28
CA GLY A 123 3.62 14.05 -13.18
C GLY A 123 4.80 14.50 -12.31
N LEU A 124 5.22 13.68 -11.33
CA LEU A 124 6.36 13.99 -10.47
C LEU A 124 7.70 13.88 -11.20
N LEU A 125 7.75 13.15 -12.31
CA LEU A 125 8.99 12.96 -13.09
C LEU A 125 9.42 14.20 -13.88
N ASN A 126 8.65 15.29 -13.83
CA ASN A 126 9.08 16.61 -14.29
C ASN A 126 10.05 17.29 -13.31
N ASN A 127 10.13 16.81 -12.07
CA ASN A 127 11.10 17.27 -11.09
C ASN A 127 12.47 16.63 -11.35
N LEU A 128 13.51 17.47 -11.54
CA LEU A 128 14.86 17.03 -11.88
C LEU A 128 15.54 16.27 -10.73
N ASP A 129 15.27 16.64 -9.49
CA ASP A 129 15.86 15.98 -8.32
C ASP A 129 15.34 14.56 -8.19
N ILE A 130 14.03 14.37 -8.38
CA ILE A 130 13.39 13.06 -8.38
C ILE A 130 13.96 12.18 -9.50
N THR A 131 14.02 12.69 -10.73
CA THR A 131 14.52 11.90 -11.86
C THR A 131 16.00 11.60 -11.75
N SER A 132 16.80 12.52 -11.23
CA SER A 132 18.24 12.32 -10.99
C SER A 132 18.49 11.28 -9.93
N ASP A 133 17.66 11.23 -8.89
CA ASP A 133 17.75 10.21 -7.85
C ASP A 133 17.31 8.85 -8.36
N LEU A 134 16.17 8.74 -9.04
CA LEU A 134 15.66 7.49 -9.61
C LEU A 134 16.63 6.83 -10.60
N LYS A 135 17.43 7.60 -11.34
CA LYS A 135 18.50 7.08 -12.21
C LYS A 135 19.59 6.32 -11.47
N ARG A 136 19.81 6.61 -10.18
CA ARG A 136 20.89 6.03 -9.39
C ARG A 136 20.54 4.69 -8.72
N TYR A 137 19.27 4.28 -8.73
CA TYR A 137 18.87 2.96 -8.23
C TYR A 137 19.47 1.85 -9.10
N HIS A 138 20.04 0.85 -8.48
CA HIS A 138 20.60 -0.33 -9.16
C HIS A 138 19.51 -1.18 -9.80
N LEU A 139 18.33 -1.21 -9.16
CA LEU A 139 17.14 -1.87 -9.66
C LEU A 139 15.88 -1.11 -9.22
N ILE A 140 14.91 -0.97 -10.11
CA ILE A 140 13.56 -0.51 -9.77
C ILE A 140 12.56 -1.59 -10.13
N THR A 141 11.76 -2.04 -9.18
CA THR A 141 10.64 -2.95 -9.44
C THR A 141 9.33 -2.17 -9.37
N ALA A 142 8.72 -1.93 -10.55
CA ALA A 142 7.45 -1.22 -10.68
C ALA A 142 6.28 -2.21 -10.62
N ARG A 143 5.31 -1.99 -9.74
CA ARG A 143 4.21 -2.95 -9.48
C ARG A 143 3.02 -2.82 -10.42
N GLU A 144 3.01 -1.86 -11.34
CA GLU A 144 1.99 -1.67 -12.37
C GLU A 144 2.56 -0.96 -13.60
N SER A 145 1.87 -1.10 -14.73
CA SER A 145 2.37 -0.71 -16.04
C SER A 145 2.51 0.80 -16.25
N ILE A 146 1.71 1.64 -15.59
CA ILE A 146 1.82 3.11 -15.73
C ILE A 146 3.16 3.58 -15.19
N THR A 147 3.50 3.15 -13.97
CA THR A 147 4.80 3.43 -13.34
C THR A 147 5.96 2.83 -14.13
N TYR A 148 5.82 1.56 -14.54
CA TYR A 148 6.87 0.89 -15.33
C TYR A 148 7.20 1.65 -16.62
N ASN A 149 6.20 2.03 -17.41
CA ASN A 149 6.40 2.73 -18.68
C ASN A 149 7.02 4.12 -18.49
N ALA A 150 6.72 4.78 -17.37
CA ALA A 150 7.32 6.06 -17.04
C ALA A 150 8.79 5.91 -16.59
N LEU A 151 9.06 4.97 -15.67
CA LEU A 151 10.39 4.80 -15.08
C LEU A 151 11.38 4.10 -16.02
N LYS A 152 10.94 3.22 -16.91
CA LYS A 152 11.81 2.54 -17.89
C LYS A 152 12.57 3.51 -18.80
N LYS A 153 11.99 4.70 -19.02
CA LYS A 153 12.63 5.78 -19.81
C LYS A 153 13.73 6.51 -19.01
N ILE A 154 13.68 6.42 -17.66
CA ILE A 154 14.59 7.11 -16.76
C ILE A 154 15.71 6.18 -16.31
N ASN A 155 15.34 4.97 -15.88
CA ASN A 155 16.27 3.95 -15.41
C ASN A 155 16.05 2.64 -16.21
N PRO A 156 17.03 2.22 -17.03
CA PRO A 156 16.93 1.00 -17.84
C PRO A 156 16.81 -0.28 -17.00
N ASN A 157 17.21 -0.26 -15.74
CA ASN A 157 17.09 -1.37 -14.79
C ASN A 157 15.70 -1.43 -14.12
N THR A 158 14.69 -0.82 -14.73
CA THR A 158 13.31 -0.94 -14.26
C THR A 158 12.67 -2.21 -14.78
N VAL A 159 12.05 -2.98 -13.89
CA VAL A 159 11.37 -4.25 -14.20
C VAL A 159 9.91 -4.16 -13.79
N LEU A 160 9.00 -4.63 -14.64
CA LEU A 160 7.58 -4.73 -14.32
C LEU A 160 7.32 -6.00 -13.51
N VAL A 161 6.82 -5.83 -12.30
CA VAL A 161 6.46 -6.90 -11.38
C VAL A 161 4.97 -6.80 -10.99
N ALA A 162 4.48 -7.67 -10.12
CA ALA A 162 3.25 -7.42 -9.35
C ALA A 162 3.62 -7.11 -7.89
N ASP A 163 2.73 -6.40 -7.21
CA ASP A 163 2.90 -6.15 -5.77
C ASP A 163 3.05 -7.47 -5.00
N SER A 164 3.98 -7.52 -4.05
CA SER A 164 4.25 -8.71 -3.24
C SER A 164 3.01 -9.23 -2.50
N ALA A 165 2.04 -8.37 -2.22
CA ALA A 165 0.78 -8.75 -1.56
C ALA A 165 -0.10 -9.69 -2.41
N PHE A 166 0.09 -9.74 -3.74
CA PHE A 166 -0.57 -10.76 -4.57
C PHE A 166 -0.14 -12.19 -4.22
N ALA A 167 1.11 -12.38 -3.82
CA ALA A 167 1.64 -13.68 -3.43
C ALA A 167 1.41 -14.03 -1.94
N LEU A 168 0.97 -13.07 -1.12
CA LEU A 168 0.68 -13.30 0.30
C LEU A 168 -0.40 -14.37 0.44
N LYS A 169 -0.12 -15.41 1.24
CA LYS A 169 -1.09 -16.48 1.51
C LYS A 169 -2.08 -16.04 2.59
N PRO A 170 -3.38 -16.30 2.41
CA PRO A 170 -4.36 -16.07 3.46
C PRO A 170 -4.12 -17.06 4.61
N MET A 171 -4.29 -16.59 5.85
CA MET A 171 -4.27 -17.39 7.07
C MET A 171 -5.69 -17.57 7.57
N CYS A 172 -6.13 -18.80 7.75
CA CYS A 172 -7.47 -19.11 8.26
C CYS A 172 -7.74 -18.38 9.59
N GLU A 173 -8.93 -17.81 9.69
CA GLU A 173 -9.39 -17.07 10.87
C GLU A 173 -10.84 -17.43 11.14
N LYS A 174 -11.25 -17.43 12.41
CA LYS A 174 -12.65 -17.63 12.79
C LYS A 174 -13.50 -16.47 12.29
N LEU A 175 -14.51 -16.78 11.50
CA LEU A 175 -15.44 -15.79 10.97
C LEU A 175 -16.61 -15.57 11.91
N PRO A 176 -17.21 -14.36 11.94
CA PRO A 176 -18.51 -14.13 12.53
C PRO A 176 -19.59 -15.02 11.89
N LEU A 177 -20.64 -15.39 12.66
CA LEU A 177 -21.70 -16.29 12.19
C LEU A 177 -22.41 -15.78 10.93
N GLU A 178 -22.49 -14.49 10.76
CA GLU A 178 -23.13 -13.84 9.63
C GLU A 178 -22.50 -14.23 8.27
N PHE A 179 -21.19 -14.51 8.24
CA PHE A 179 -20.52 -15.00 7.03
C PHE A 179 -20.98 -16.39 6.58
N TYR A 180 -21.56 -17.17 7.47
CA TYR A 180 -22.09 -18.49 7.15
C TYR A 180 -23.57 -18.45 6.76
N ASN A 181 -24.28 -17.37 7.11
CA ASN A 181 -25.71 -17.25 6.94
C ASN A 181 -26.11 -16.45 5.69
N ARG A 182 -25.19 -15.68 5.13
CA ARG A 182 -25.46 -14.82 3.96
C ARG A 182 -24.20 -14.42 3.22
N ASP A 183 -24.35 -14.03 1.97
CA ASP A 183 -23.28 -13.39 1.20
C ASP A 183 -22.88 -12.04 1.83
N MET A 184 -21.58 -11.78 1.90
CA MET A 184 -21.06 -10.56 2.51
C MET A 184 -20.45 -9.62 1.48
N VAL A 185 -20.69 -8.33 1.65
CA VAL A 185 -19.96 -7.26 0.96
C VAL A 185 -18.92 -6.69 1.92
N GLY A 186 -17.64 -6.91 1.63
CA GLY A 186 -16.56 -6.28 2.38
C GLY A 186 -16.40 -4.81 2.01
N ILE A 187 -16.33 -3.92 2.98
CA ILE A 187 -16.14 -2.49 2.77
C ILE A 187 -14.95 -1.97 3.59
N ASN A 188 -14.01 -1.33 2.90
CA ASN A 188 -12.94 -0.57 3.50
C ASN A 188 -13.06 0.90 3.06
N ILE A 189 -13.12 1.82 4.01
CA ILE A 189 -13.03 3.27 3.81
C ILE A 189 -11.84 3.82 4.58
N SER A 190 -11.20 4.87 4.08
CA SER A 190 -9.96 5.40 4.62
C SER A 190 -10.06 6.92 4.79
N PRO A 191 -9.50 7.48 5.88
CA PRO A 191 -9.36 8.94 6.01
C PRO A 191 -8.61 9.59 4.85
N MET A 192 -7.71 8.85 4.18
CA MET A 192 -6.96 9.36 3.02
C MET A 192 -7.86 9.65 1.82
N VAL A 193 -8.87 8.80 1.53
CA VAL A 193 -9.80 9.10 0.43
C VAL A 193 -10.68 10.30 0.78
N GLN A 194 -11.09 10.44 2.05
CA GLN A 194 -11.85 11.62 2.51
C GLN A 194 -11.03 12.91 2.42
N LYS A 195 -9.73 12.88 2.73
CA LYS A 195 -8.84 14.05 2.60
C LYS A 195 -8.62 14.49 1.14
N ASN A 196 -8.78 13.59 0.18
CA ASN A 196 -8.58 13.84 -1.24
C ASN A 196 -9.88 14.12 -2.01
N GLU A 197 -11.02 14.21 -1.33
CA GLU A 197 -12.30 14.56 -1.95
C GLU A 197 -12.37 16.05 -2.33
N LYS A 198 -13.10 16.38 -3.41
CA LYS A 198 -13.31 17.77 -3.83
C LYS A 198 -14.46 18.44 -3.10
N ILE A 199 -15.47 17.68 -2.71
CA ILE A 199 -16.65 18.15 -2.01
C ILE A 199 -16.61 17.54 -0.61
N PRO A 200 -16.46 18.35 0.45
CA PRO A 200 -16.35 17.85 1.82
C PRO A 200 -17.52 16.94 2.23
N GLY A 201 -17.21 15.74 2.72
CA GLY A 201 -18.17 14.75 3.20
C GLY A 201 -18.85 13.91 2.11
N ILE A 202 -18.63 14.21 0.83
CA ILE A 202 -19.28 13.50 -0.29
C ILE A 202 -18.89 12.02 -0.33
N THR A 203 -17.66 11.70 0.04
CA THR A 203 -17.17 10.32 0.08
C THR A 203 -17.93 9.51 1.13
N LEU A 204 -17.99 9.99 2.36
CA LEU A 204 -18.71 9.29 3.43
C LEU A 204 -20.19 9.13 3.06
N TYR A 205 -20.83 10.18 2.51
CA TYR A 205 -22.20 10.12 2.05
C TYR A 205 -22.42 9.02 1.00
N ASN A 206 -21.49 8.87 0.04
CA ASN A 206 -21.56 7.80 -0.96
C ASN A 206 -21.47 6.39 -0.34
N TYR A 207 -20.65 6.21 0.71
CA TYR A 207 -20.58 4.95 1.44
C TYR A 207 -21.86 4.69 2.25
N GLU A 208 -22.45 5.71 2.85
CA GLU A 208 -23.77 5.62 3.51
C GLU A 208 -24.85 5.19 2.52
N THR A 209 -24.94 5.87 1.37
CA THR A 209 -25.90 5.53 0.30
C THR A 209 -25.67 4.10 -0.21
N LEU A 210 -24.41 3.68 -0.40
CA LEU A 210 -24.07 2.32 -0.81
C LEU A 210 -24.61 1.29 0.20
N ILE A 211 -24.37 1.52 1.50
CA ILE A 211 -24.82 0.63 2.58
C ILE A 211 -26.33 0.55 2.60
N GLU A 212 -27.02 1.71 2.56
CA GLU A 212 -28.49 1.78 2.53
C GLU A 212 -29.06 0.97 1.37
N LYS A 213 -28.52 1.17 0.17
CA LYS A 213 -28.98 0.46 -1.03
C LYS A 213 -28.72 -1.05 -1.00
N ILE A 214 -27.58 -1.49 -0.46
CA ILE A 214 -27.31 -2.91 -0.27
C ILE A 214 -28.34 -3.51 0.70
N LEU A 215 -28.62 -2.84 1.81
CA LEU A 215 -29.59 -3.29 2.81
C LEU A 215 -31.04 -3.28 2.29
N GLU A 216 -31.40 -2.34 1.43
CA GLU A 216 -32.73 -2.21 0.84
C GLU A 216 -32.98 -3.19 -0.32
N GLU A 217 -32.00 -3.33 -1.22
CA GLU A 217 -32.18 -4.00 -2.51
C GLU A 217 -31.66 -5.46 -2.51
N THR A 218 -31.01 -5.93 -1.42
CA THR A 218 -30.44 -7.27 -1.33
C THR A 218 -30.56 -7.88 0.08
N ASP A 219 -30.32 -9.19 0.20
CA ASP A 219 -30.21 -9.91 1.48
C ASP A 219 -28.76 -9.99 1.99
N MET A 220 -27.81 -9.36 1.30
CA MET A 220 -26.40 -9.42 1.66
C MET A 220 -26.13 -8.71 2.99
N GLY A 221 -25.13 -9.21 3.72
CA GLY A 221 -24.54 -8.53 4.87
C GLY A 221 -23.36 -7.67 4.45
N ILE A 222 -22.90 -6.82 5.38
CA ILE A 222 -21.79 -5.91 5.18
C ILE A 222 -20.74 -6.16 6.25
N ALA A 223 -19.50 -6.37 5.84
CA ALA A 223 -18.34 -6.46 6.72
C ALA A 223 -17.49 -5.20 6.54
N LEU A 224 -17.45 -4.36 7.57
CA LEU A 224 -16.61 -3.16 7.62
C LEU A 224 -15.21 -3.58 8.07
N ILE A 225 -14.21 -3.51 7.17
CA ILE A 225 -12.89 -4.12 7.34
C ILE A 225 -11.82 -3.04 7.38
N PRO A 226 -11.15 -2.79 8.53
CA PRO A 226 -10.01 -1.89 8.63
C PRO A 226 -8.78 -2.51 7.96
N HIS A 227 -7.87 -1.69 7.46
CA HIS A 227 -6.60 -2.13 6.89
C HIS A 227 -5.40 -1.33 7.37
N VAL A 228 -5.58 -0.05 7.69
CA VAL A 228 -4.58 0.84 8.31
C VAL A 228 -5.16 1.39 9.59
N ILE A 229 -4.38 1.30 10.67
CA ILE A 229 -4.79 1.72 12.02
C ILE A 229 -3.87 2.79 12.62
N TRP A 230 -3.08 3.46 11.79
CA TRP A 230 -2.10 4.43 12.26
C TRP A 230 -2.73 5.77 12.62
N GLY A 231 -2.20 6.44 13.63
CA GLY A 231 -2.63 7.78 14.00
C GLY A 231 -2.65 8.75 12.81
N GLY A 232 -3.74 9.50 12.66
CA GLY A 232 -3.98 10.39 11.52
C GLY A 232 -4.44 9.72 10.20
N SER A 233 -4.42 8.38 10.11
CA SER A 233 -4.87 7.61 8.94
C SER A 233 -5.60 6.32 9.32
N ASP A 234 -6.25 6.29 10.49
CA ASP A 234 -6.92 5.12 11.06
C ASP A 234 -8.27 4.85 10.40
N ASP A 235 -8.37 3.75 9.66
CA ASP A 235 -9.58 3.32 8.97
C ASP A 235 -10.74 3.03 9.93
N ARG A 236 -10.45 2.69 11.20
CA ARG A 236 -11.49 2.41 12.21
C ARG A 236 -12.35 3.63 12.50
N VAL A 237 -11.84 4.85 12.32
CA VAL A 237 -12.60 6.08 12.58
C VAL A 237 -13.82 6.18 11.68
N PRO A 238 -13.71 6.24 10.34
CA PRO A 238 -14.88 6.29 9.47
C PRO A 238 -15.69 4.97 9.48
N LEU A 239 -15.06 3.81 9.66
CA LEU A 239 -15.78 2.53 9.76
C LEU A 239 -16.66 2.49 11.00
N MET A 240 -16.21 3.00 12.14
CA MET A 240 -17.02 3.09 13.36
C MET A 240 -18.23 4.04 13.21
N GLN A 241 -18.09 5.13 12.43
CA GLN A 241 -19.23 6.00 12.11
C GLN A 241 -20.32 5.23 11.34
N LEU A 242 -19.91 4.51 10.28
CA LEU A 242 -20.82 3.69 9.49
C LEU A 242 -21.44 2.57 10.35
N TYR A 243 -20.65 1.87 11.15
CA TYR A 243 -21.13 0.82 12.04
C TYR A 243 -22.20 1.33 13.00
N LYS A 244 -21.94 2.41 13.74
CA LYS A 244 -22.89 2.99 14.70
C LYS A 244 -24.22 3.36 14.05
N ARG A 245 -24.20 3.80 12.80
CA ARG A 245 -25.40 4.18 12.06
C ARG A 245 -26.23 2.98 11.64
N TYR A 246 -25.59 1.88 11.20
CA TYR A 246 -26.29 0.77 10.55
C TYR A 246 -26.32 -0.55 11.34
N GLN A 247 -25.66 -0.66 12.51
CA GLN A 247 -25.60 -1.89 13.32
C GLN A 247 -26.99 -2.47 13.68
N LYS A 248 -27.99 -1.59 13.87
CA LYS A 248 -29.35 -1.99 14.22
C LYS A 248 -30.05 -2.82 13.12
N SER A 249 -29.53 -2.83 11.90
CA SER A 249 -30.05 -3.69 10.83
C SER A 249 -29.79 -5.17 11.07
N GLY A 250 -28.88 -5.54 11.99
CA GLY A 250 -28.43 -6.91 12.22
C GLY A 250 -27.64 -7.51 11.06
N ARG A 251 -27.28 -6.71 10.04
CA ARG A 251 -26.59 -7.16 8.84
C ARG A 251 -25.25 -6.44 8.60
N VAL A 252 -24.85 -5.55 9.47
CA VAL A 252 -23.57 -4.80 9.38
C VAL A 252 -22.67 -5.20 10.52
N LEU A 253 -21.47 -5.64 10.20
CA LEU A 253 -20.43 -6.08 11.13
C LEU A 253 -19.25 -5.13 11.07
N LEU A 254 -18.61 -4.90 12.20
CA LEU A 254 -17.29 -4.25 12.28
C LEU A 254 -16.24 -5.33 12.58
N ILE A 255 -15.32 -5.52 11.66
CA ILE A 255 -14.22 -6.47 11.81
C ILE A 255 -13.11 -5.81 12.63
N GLU A 256 -12.60 -6.54 13.62
CA GLU A 256 -11.45 -6.11 14.40
C GLU A 256 -10.17 -6.08 13.57
N ASP A 257 -9.20 -5.27 13.98
CA ASP A 257 -7.86 -5.26 13.39
C ASP A 257 -7.16 -6.62 13.60
N LYS A 258 -6.54 -7.11 12.54
CA LYS A 258 -5.80 -8.36 12.51
C LYS A 258 -4.57 -8.22 11.60
N ASN A 259 -3.65 -9.19 11.66
CA ASN A 259 -2.55 -9.20 10.70
C ASN A 259 -3.06 -9.35 9.26
N CYS A 260 -2.22 -8.95 8.30
CA CYS A 260 -2.59 -8.85 6.88
C CYS A 260 -3.04 -10.19 6.27
N SER A 261 -2.49 -11.32 6.69
CA SER A 261 -2.87 -12.65 6.19
C SER A 261 -4.25 -13.07 6.67
N LYS A 262 -4.62 -12.75 7.91
CA LYS A 262 -5.96 -12.99 8.46
C LYS A 262 -7.00 -12.06 7.84
N LEU A 263 -6.67 -10.76 7.66
CA LEU A 263 -7.56 -9.83 6.94
C LEU A 263 -7.77 -10.28 5.50
N LYS A 264 -6.72 -10.76 4.83
CA LYS A 264 -6.85 -11.34 3.48
C LYS A 264 -7.79 -12.55 3.46
N TYR A 265 -7.73 -13.41 4.48
CA TYR A 265 -8.67 -14.53 4.59
C TYR A 265 -10.12 -14.04 4.74
N ILE A 266 -10.38 -13.08 5.63
CA ILE A 266 -11.73 -12.51 5.82
C ILE A 266 -12.25 -11.88 4.53
N ILE A 267 -11.41 -11.10 3.82
CA ILE A 267 -11.75 -10.49 2.53
C ILE A 267 -12.05 -11.57 1.48
N SER A 268 -11.33 -12.70 1.48
CA SER A 268 -11.53 -13.79 0.54
C SER A 268 -12.89 -14.50 0.71
N GLN A 269 -13.53 -14.35 1.88
CA GLN A 269 -14.87 -14.90 2.17
C GLN A 269 -16.00 -13.93 1.82
N CYS A 270 -15.68 -12.72 1.37
CA CYS A 270 -16.67 -11.78 0.86
C CYS A 270 -17.05 -12.15 -0.59
N ARG A 271 -18.33 -11.96 -0.93
CA ARG A 271 -18.80 -12.10 -2.32
C ARG A 271 -18.34 -10.94 -3.19
N PHE A 272 -18.33 -9.72 -2.62
CA PHE A 272 -17.86 -8.48 -3.23
C PHE A 272 -16.99 -7.69 -2.27
N PHE A 273 -16.14 -6.80 -2.82
CA PHE A 273 -15.32 -5.91 -1.99
C PHE A 273 -15.31 -4.48 -2.54
N ILE A 274 -15.40 -3.51 -1.64
CA ILE A 274 -15.18 -2.09 -1.93
C ILE A 274 -13.95 -1.63 -1.14
N GLY A 275 -12.84 -1.35 -1.84
CA GLY A 275 -11.55 -1.08 -1.23
C GLY A 275 -11.10 0.36 -1.40
N ALA A 276 -10.69 1.01 -0.30
CA ALA A 276 -10.05 2.34 -0.31
C ALA A 276 -8.54 2.29 -0.08
N ARG A 277 -8.01 1.13 0.32
CA ARG A 277 -6.57 0.89 0.50
C ARG A 277 -6.07 -0.07 -0.58
N THR A 278 -4.90 0.23 -1.15
CA THR A 278 -4.31 -0.59 -2.22
C THR A 278 -4.17 -2.05 -1.81
N HIS A 279 -3.60 -2.32 -0.62
CA HIS A 279 -3.37 -3.69 -0.18
C HIS A 279 -4.66 -4.44 0.17
N SER A 280 -5.73 -3.77 0.66
CA SER A 280 -7.03 -4.42 0.84
C SER A 280 -7.67 -4.80 -0.50
N SER A 281 -7.53 -3.95 -1.53
CA SER A 281 -7.99 -4.24 -2.88
C SER A 281 -7.19 -5.37 -3.52
N ILE A 282 -5.85 -5.42 -3.30
CA ILE A 282 -5.01 -6.54 -3.76
C ILE A 282 -5.40 -7.84 -3.05
N ALA A 283 -5.71 -7.79 -1.75
CA ALA A 283 -6.20 -8.95 -1.01
C ALA A 283 -7.48 -9.53 -1.64
N ALA A 284 -8.41 -8.66 -2.04
CA ALA A 284 -9.64 -9.05 -2.73
C ALA A 284 -9.37 -9.59 -4.15
N TYR A 285 -8.63 -8.86 -4.98
CA TYR A 285 -8.27 -9.31 -6.33
C TYR A 285 -7.54 -10.65 -6.34
N SER A 286 -6.53 -10.80 -5.47
CA SER A 286 -5.75 -12.05 -5.37
C SER A 286 -6.53 -13.23 -4.80
N SER A 287 -7.67 -12.98 -4.20
CA SER A 287 -8.64 -13.97 -3.76
C SER A 287 -9.81 -14.14 -4.74
N CYS A 288 -9.70 -13.56 -5.94
CA CYS A 288 -10.71 -13.60 -7.00
C CYS A 288 -12.08 -13.01 -6.58
N VAL A 289 -12.10 -12.07 -5.66
CA VAL A 289 -13.30 -11.35 -5.22
C VAL A 289 -13.55 -10.15 -6.14
N PRO A 290 -14.71 -10.03 -6.81
CA PRO A 290 -15.07 -8.85 -7.60
C PRO A 290 -15.02 -7.59 -6.76
N THR A 291 -14.23 -6.61 -7.21
CA THR A 291 -13.84 -5.47 -6.38
C THR A 291 -14.02 -4.14 -7.11
N LEU A 292 -14.64 -3.18 -6.42
CA LEU A 292 -14.62 -1.77 -6.79
C LEU A 292 -13.64 -1.02 -5.90
N VAL A 293 -12.72 -0.26 -6.51
CA VAL A 293 -11.73 0.52 -5.75
C VAL A 293 -12.13 1.99 -5.72
N VAL A 294 -12.11 2.59 -4.53
CA VAL A 294 -12.19 4.05 -4.35
C VAL A 294 -10.77 4.57 -4.16
N GLY A 295 -10.22 5.17 -5.20
CA GLY A 295 -8.81 5.55 -5.25
C GLY A 295 -8.59 7.03 -5.50
N TYR A 296 -7.37 7.51 -5.21
CA TYR A 296 -6.97 8.91 -5.45
C TYR A 296 -5.62 9.03 -6.17
N SER A 297 -4.98 7.92 -6.52
CA SER A 297 -3.62 7.91 -7.10
C SER A 297 -3.47 6.88 -8.22
N VAL A 298 -2.32 6.93 -8.90
CA VAL A 298 -1.95 6.04 -10.01
C VAL A 298 -2.02 4.55 -9.65
N LYS A 299 -1.76 4.17 -8.40
CA LYS A 299 -1.72 2.77 -7.93
C LYS A 299 -2.99 2.00 -8.26
N ALA A 300 -4.13 2.54 -7.86
CA ALA A 300 -5.43 1.91 -8.10
C ALA A 300 -5.70 1.75 -9.59
N ARG A 301 -5.45 2.82 -10.37
CA ARG A 301 -5.67 2.83 -11.82
C ARG A 301 -4.75 1.85 -12.54
N GLY A 302 -3.45 1.86 -12.20
CA GLY A 302 -2.46 1.00 -12.84
C GLY A 302 -2.74 -0.48 -12.62
N ILE A 303 -3.03 -0.88 -11.37
CA ILE A 303 -3.37 -2.28 -11.05
C ILE A 303 -4.65 -2.71 -11.77
N ALA A 304 -5.72 -1.89 -11.76
CA ALA A 304 -6.97 -2.23 -12.44
C ALA A 304 -6.80 -2.31 -13.96
N ARG A 305 -6.03 -1.38 -14.56
CA ARG A 305 -5.70 -1.42 -15.98
C ARG A 305 -4.96 -2.69 -16.38
N ASP A 306 -3.97 -3.08 -15.59
CA ASP A 306 -3.19 -4.30 -15.83
C ASP A 306 -4.04 -5.56 -15.67
N LEU A 307 -4.99 -5.57 -14.72
CA LEU A 307 -5.88 -6.71 -14.49
C LEU A 307 -6.98 -6.81 -15.56
N PHE A 308 -7.61 -5.71 -15.94
CA PHE A 308 -8.85 -5.73 -16.70
C PHE A 308 -8.75 -5.03 -18.07
N GLY A 309 -7.62 -4.37 -18.38
CA GLY A 309 -7.47 -3.57 -19.59
C GLY A 309 -8.16 -2.18 -19.52
N ASP A 310 -9.09 -2.00 -18.60
CA ASP A 310 -9.83 -0.75 -18.36
C ASP A 310 -9.96 -0.48 -16.87
N GLU A 311 -9.43 0.65 -16.42
CA GLU A 311 -9.55 1.05 -15.01
C GLU A 311 -10.86 1.75 -14.67
N LYS A 312 -11.56 2.36 -15.65
CA LYS A 312 -12.72 3.24 -15.40
C LYS A 312 -13.92 2.53 -14.78
N ARG A 313 -14.07 1.23 -15.07
CA ARG A 313 -15.16 0.41 -14.53
C ARG A 313 -14.87 -0.08 -13.12
N TYR A 314 -13.61 -0.26 -12.78
CA TYR A 314 -13.15 -0.89 -11.54
C TYR A 314 -12.62 0.08 -10.51
N VAL A 315 -12.33 1.33 -10.93
CA VAL A 315 -11.84 2.39 -10.03
C VAL A 315 -12.77 3.60 -10.11
N LEU A 316 -13.19 4.08 -8.94
CA LEU A 316 -13.80 5.38 -8.76
C LEU A 316 -12.74 6.32 -8.18
N SER A 317 -12.32 7.32 -8.97
CA SER A 317 -11.46 8.38 -8.47
C SER A 317 -12.23 9.23 -7.47
N VAL A 318 -11.72 9.38 -6.25
CA VAL A 318 -12.38 10.17 -5.22
C VAL A 318 -12.54 11.64 -5.64
N GLN A 319 -11.61 12.15 -6.48
CA GLN A 319 -11.69 13.49 -7.05
C GLN A 319 -12.83 13.66 -8.08
N GLU A 320 -13.39 12.54 -8.57
CA GLU A 320 -14.51 12.52 -9.53
C GLU A 320 -15.87 12.32 -8.87
N ILE A 321 -15.91 12.13 -7.54
CA ILE A 321 -17.15 11.97 -6.79
C ILE A 321 -17.83 13.35 -6.70
N THR A 322 -18.87 13.55 -7.50
CA THR A 322 -19.70 14.76 -7.52
C THR A 322 -21.17 14.48 -7.24
N GLU A 323 -21.60 13.22 -7.38
CA GLU A 323 -22.95 12.74 -7.13
C GLU A 323 -23.01 11.93 -5.83
N LYS A 324 -24.18 11.91 -5.21
CA LYS A 324 -24.38 11.25 -3.90
C LYS A 324 -24.50 9.73 -3.98
N ASP A 325 -24.70 9.16 -5.16
CA ASP A 325 -24.98 7.74 -5.41
C ASP A 325 -24.04 7.08 -6.43
N ILE A 326 -22.98 7.78 -6.85
CA ILE A 326 -22.07 7.29 -7.91
C ILE A 326 -21.35 5.99 -7.48
N LEU A 327 -21.03 5.84 -6.19
CA LEU A 327 -20.42 4.64 -5.68
C LEU A 327 -21.37 3.43 -5.82
N PHE A 328 -22.66 3.61 -5.50
CA PHE A 328 -23.65 2.56 -5.67
C PHE A 328 -23.91 2.25 -7.15
N LYS A 329 -23.98 3.25 -8.02
CA LYS A 329 -24.13 3.02 -9.48
C LYS A 329 -23.00 2.19 -10.04
N LYS A 330 -21.74 2.44 -9.63
CA LYS A 330 -20.58 1.63 -10.02
C LYS A 330 -20.63 0.23 -9.39
N PHE A 331 -20.99 0.11 -8.13
CA PHE A 331 -21.15 -1.20 -7.47
C PHE A 331 -22.24 -2.05 -8.14
N ARG A 332 -23.36 -1.46 -8.56
CA ARG A 332 -24.41 -2.16 -9.31
C ARG A 332 -23.87 -2.77 -10.61
N TRP A 333 -22.95 -2.07 -11.31
CA TRP A 333 -22.29 -2.64 -12.47
C TRP A 333 -21.40 -3.83 -12.10
N ILE A 334 -20.62 -3.77 -11.01
CA ILE A 334 -19.83 -4.91 -10.50
C ILE A 334 -20.74 -6.10 -10.20
N LEU A 335 -21.87 -5.88 -9.52
CA LEU A 335 -22.86 -6.89 -9.19
C LEU A 335 -23.42 -7.59 -10.45
N GLN A 336 -23.78 -6.81 -11.48
CA GLN A 336 -24.31 -7.34 -12.74
C GLN A 336 -23.26 -8.11 -13.56
N ASN A 337 -21.98 -7.85 -13.35
CA ASN A 337 -20.88 -8.47 -14.09
C ASN A 337 -20.04 -9.44 -13.23
N GLU A 338 -20.56 -9.87 -12.07
CA GLU A 338 -19.84 -10.72 -11.11
C GLU A 338 -19.13 -11.91 -11.75
N GLY A 339 -19.87 -12.71 -12.53
CA GLY A 339 -19.34 -13.93 -13.16
C GLY A 339 -18.21 -13.66 -14.14
N LEU A 340 -18.31 -12.57 -14.91
CA LEU A 340 -17.27 -12.15 -15.86
C LEU A 340 -16.01 -11.71 -15.11
N ILE A 341 -16.16 -10.85 -14.12
CA ILE A 341 -15.04 -10.31 -13.33
C ILE A 341 -14.32 -11.44 -12.59
N LYS A 342 -15.07 -12.34 -11.95
CA LYS A 342 -14.52 -13.49 -11.23
C LYS A 342 -13.73 -14.41 -12.17
N LYS A 343 -14.28 -14.70 -13.35
CA LYS A 343 -13.60 -15.51 -14.38
C LYS A 343 -12.29 -14.86 -14.85
N GLU A 344 -12.28 -13.53 -15.08
CA GLU A 344 -11.06 -12.81 -15.45
C GLU A 344 -10.00 -12.89 -14.34
N LEU A 345 -10.39 -12.66 -13.08
CA LEU A 345 -9.46 -12.76 -11.95
C LEU A 345 -8.88 -14.17 -11.82
N VAL A 346 -9.72 -15.22 -11.85
CA VAL A 346 -9.25 -16.61 -11.79
C VAL A 346 -8.23 -16.92 -12.89
N ASN A 347 -8.46 -16.44 -14.11
CA ASN A 347 -7.54 -16.67 -15.22
C ASN A 347 -6.21 -15.92 -15.08
N LYS A 348 -6.23 -14.72 -14.50
CA LYS A 348 -5.04 -13.85 -14.40
C LYS A 348 -4.21 -14.06 -13.14
N MET A 349 -4.82 -14.47 -12.03
CA MET A 349 -4.11 -14.57 -10.74
C MET A 349 -2.87 -15.47 -10.75
N PRO A 350 -2.85 -16.65 -11.40
CA PRO A 350 -1.65 -17.48 -11.44
C PRO A 350 -0.44 -16.75 -12.04
N GLN A 351 -0.67 -15.95 -13.08
CA GLN A 351 0.38 -15.15 -13.70
C GLN A 351 0.80 -13.97 -12.83
N TYR A 352 -0.15 -13.33 -12.14
CA TYR A 352 0.15 -12.22 -11.23
C TYR A 352 0.99 -12.66 -10.04
N VAL A 353 0.68 -13.80 -9.43
CA VAL A 353 1.49 -14.39 -8.36
C VAL A 353 2.91 -14.67 -8.85
N LYS A 354 3.07 -15.24 -10.05
CA LYS A 354 4.39 -15.45 -10.66
C LYS A 354 5.13 -14.13 -10.88
N ARG A 355 4.45 -13.07 -11.35
CA ARG A 355 5.05 -11.73 -11.52
C ARG A 355 5.52 -11.11 -10.20
N ALA A 356 4.83 -11.37 -9.08
CA ALA A 356 5.30 -10.92 -7.77
C ALA A 356 6.65 -11.56 -7.39
N LEU A 357 6.89 -12.81 -7.78
CA LEU A 357 8.14 -13.52 -7.54
C LEU A 357 9.32 -13.00 -8.41
N VAL A 358 9.04 -12.39 -9.56
CA VAL A 358 10.09 -11.84 -10.44
C VAL A 358 10.96 -10.81 -9.73
N ALA A 359 10.39 -10.01 -8.82
CA ALA A 359 11.15 -9.03 -8.05
C ALA A 359 12.30 -9.68 -7.26
N LYS A 360 12.05 -10.83 -6.62
CA LYS A 360 13.07 -11.61 -5.89
C LYS A 360 14.18 -12.05 -6.84
N ASN A 361 13.84 -12.67 -7.97
CA ASN A 361 14.83 -13.18 -8.92
C ASN A 361 15.74 -12.07 -9.48
N CYS A 362 15.15 -10.89 -9.78
CA CYS A 362 15.93 -9.74 -10.23
C CYS A 362 16.86 -9.18 -9.13
N MET A 363 16.45 -9.23 -7.87
CA MET A 363 17.28 -8.83 -6.75
C MET A 363 18.46 -9.84 -6.58
N GLU A 364 18.20 -11.13 -6.68
CA GLU A 364 19.23 -12.18 -6.54
C GLU A 364 20.35 -11.99 -7.57
N GLN A 365 20.07 -11.50 -8.77
CA GLN A 365 21.09 -11.16 -9.77
C GLN A 365 22.02 -9.99 -9.36
N LEU A 366 21.71 -9.25 -8.30
CA LEU A 366 22.60 -8.23 -7.77
C LEU A 366 23.62 -8.77 -6.75
N PHE A 367 23.51 -10.03 -6.32
CA PHE A 367 24.51 -10.67 -5.45
C PHE A 367 25.77 -11.04 -6.22
N ASP A 368 25.64 -11.24 -7.55
CA ASP A 368 26.76 -11.49 -8.46
C ASP A 368 27.45 -10.16 -8.85
#